data_df0fb9cf9aadad3fa3356794d01820f7
#
_entry.id   df0fb9cf9aadad3fa3356794d01820f7
#
_cell.length_a   1.000
_cell.length_b   1.000
_cell.length_c   1.000
_cell.angle_alpha   90.00
_cell.angle_beta   90.00
_cell.angle_gamma   90.00
#
_symmetry.space_group_name_H-M   'P 1'
#
loop_
_entity.id
_entity.type
_entity.pdbx_description
1 polymer ?
#
loop_
_entity_poly.entity_id
_entity_poly.type
_entity_poly.pdbx_seq_one_letter_code
_entity_poly.pdbx_strand_id
1 'polypeptide(L)'
;MQQDDIELRSRSKETKAQDGVTVDIDDDGKSPTPGAPHTYLSTFSQTRTRRLFSMSQLFAFSLTYMGTWEAWHQSIYSPCITAGHAPSSGAASIAEMSSLQPVAGAQYHWTYLLAPKSVNRFMCYLQGWASWFGYVALLAGVANTTAIQLEGIIQFNHENYVPGGWHTSVIVIALLVVLGGLNMYTFRLVPWIELTGGVLHVANWVAFIVIFAVMGPRHDPEFLFFDSTTSGWVDRPVVSWHLGAVALTWALTGFDSAIHMSEETKKAKSAVPRAIFWSICMNGCMAIIQMSVFLVSMGPIDVAMEAYVPSLTVLYNTVQNKNAATTVWTLFWFVSMSSNLASIASVSRLSWAWARDGGLPIYFAYIDPKRHVPFRAVVLCCILTSLLCLLNIGSSTYVVFNAITSLASWALYLSYAICILSMVLARLEQGADLQLGDWNLGRYGLAVNSSALVYTLYMMVWLPFPSTTPVDAATMNYCAIVVAFILVFTFGMWFGWARKNWPGPNLTIRDYVIAHS
;
A
#
# COMPACT_ATOMS: atom_id res chain seq x y z
N MET A 1 -50.78 31.32 -20.81
CA MET A 1 -50.73 31.19 -19.34
C MET A 1 -51.04 29.77 -18.80
N GLN A 2 -51.61 28.87 -19.59
CA GLN A 2 -51.86 27.48 -19.16
C GLN A 2 -50.82 26.45 -19.65
N GLN A 3 -50.00 26.80 -20.63
CA GLN A 3 -48.95 25.92 -21.16
C GLN A 3 -47.64 25.98 -20.33
N ASP A 4 -47.33 27.16 -19.80
CA ASP A 4 -46.12 27.34 -18.97
C ASP A 4 -46.20 26.66 -17.58
N ASP A 5 -47.41 26.52 -17.04
CA ASP A 5 -47.62 25.80 -15.75
C ASP A 5 -47.47 24.28 -15.86
N ILE A 6 -47.66 23.73 -17.07
CA ILE A 6 -47.49 22.29 -17.32
C ILE A 6 -46.00 21.96 -17.46
N GLU A 7 -45.22 22.83 -18.10
CA GLU A 7 -43.76 22.65 -18.25
C GLU A 7 -42.99 22.83 -16.93
N LEU A 8 -43.41 23.77 -16.09
CA LEU A 8 -42.84 23.93 -14.73
C LEU A 8 -43.18 22.79 -13.78
N ARG A 9 -44.34 22.15 -13.92
CA ARG A 9 -44.71 20.96 -13.16
C ARG A 9 -43.98 19.70 -13.63
N SER A 10 -43.63 19.57 -14.91
CA SER A 10 -42.83 18.46 -15.42
C SER A 10 -41.36 18.56 -14.93
N ARG A 11 -40.76 19.76 -14.99
CA ARG A 11 -39.41 20.01 -14.48
C ARG A 11 -39.30 19.83 -12.95
N SER A 12 -40.35 20.18 -12.19
CA SER A 12 -40.33 19.94 -10.72
C SER A 12 -40.53 18.47 -10.33
N LYS A 13 -41.07 17.63 -11.22
CA LYS A 13 -41.16 16.19 -11.04
C LYS A 13 -39.85 15.48 -11.40
N GLU A 14 -39.12 15.96 -12.43
CA GLU A 14 -37.80 15.44 -12.79
C GLU A 14 -36.75 15.75 -11.74
N THR A 15 -36.81 16.89 -11.06
CA THR A 15 -35.86 17.25 -9.99
C THR A 15 -36.10 16.46 -8.67
N LYS A 16 -37.32 15.93 -8.46
CA LYS A 16 -37.63 15.05 -7.32
C LYS A 16 -37.41 13.55 -7.59
N ALA A 17 -37.21 13.16 -8.85
CA ALA A 17 -36.95 11.78 -9.25
C ALA A 17 -35.46 11.41 -9.22
N GLN A 18 -34.55 12.35 -8.88
CA GLN A 18 -33.11 12.07 -8.78
C GLN A 18 -32.67 11.44 -7.46
N ASP A 19 -33.56 11.27 -6.48
CA ASP A 19 -33.27 10.56 -5.22
C ASP A 19 -33.98 9.20 -5.07
N GLY A 20 -34.64 8.70 -6.10
CA GLY A 20 -35.38 7.44 -6.08
C GLY A 20 -35.08 6.58 -7.30
N VAL A 21 -34.50 5.44 -7.04
CA VAL A 21 -34.47 4.19 -7.82
C VAL A 21 -35.11 4.32 -9.22
N THR A 22 -34.30 4.51 -10.25
CA THR A 22 -34.70 4.22 -11.63
C THR A 22 -34.64 2.70 -11.82
N VAL A 23 -35.80 2.06 -11.89
CA VAL A 23 -35.95 0.73 -12.46
C VAL A 23 -35.84 0.92 -13.98
N ASP A 24 -34.75 0.47 -14.59
CA ASP A 24 -34.70 0.33 -16.05
C ASP A 24 -35.74 -0.72 -16.44
N ILE A 25 -36.84 -0.25 -17.05
CA ILE A 25 -37.80 -1.10 -17.73
C ILE A 25 -37.30 -1.20 -19.17
N ASP A 26 -37.02 -2.43 -19.63
CA ASP A 26 -36.71 -2.65 -21.04
C ASP A 26 -37.84 -2.12 -21.92
N ASP A 27 -37.51 -1.64 -23.12
CA ASP A 27 -38.43 -1.01 -24.08
C ASP A 27 -39.67 -1.86 -24.43
N ASP A 28 -39.72 -3.12 -24.01
CA ASP A 28 -40.83 -4.07 -24.24
C ASP A 28 -41.79 -4.25 -23.06
N GLY A 29 -41.62 -3.51 -21.94
CA GLY A 29 -42.57 -3.51 -20.81
C GLY A 29 -42.71 -4.83 -20.06
N LYS A 30 -41.76 -5.78 -20.16
CA LYS A 30 -41.77 -7.07 -19.48
C LYS A 30 -40.88 -7.07 -18.25
N SER A 31 -41.43 -7.50 -17.10
CA SER A 31 -40.64 -7.76 -15.90
C SER A 31 -39.63 -8.89 -16.12
N PRO A 32 -38.38 -8.80 -15.61
CA PRO A 32 -37.36 -9.81 -15.82
C PRO A 32 -37.76 -11.16 -15.20
N THR A 33 -37.47 -12.24 -15.90
CA THR A 33 -37.68 -13.61 -15.44
C THR A 33 -36.83 -13.93 -14.19
N PRO A 34 -37.38 -14.60 -13.16
CA PRO A 34 -36.60 -15.00 -11.97
C PRO A 34 -35.52 -16.00 -12.36
N GLY A 35 -34.25 -15.59 -12.16
CA GLY A 35 -33.08 -16.46 -12.45
C GLY A 35 -31.99 -15.83 -13.29
N ALA A 36 -32.16 -14.64 -13.83
CA ALA A 36 -31.14 -13.94 -14.59
C ALA A 36 -30.09 -13.27 -13.67
N PRO A 37 -28.80 -13.17 -14.08
CA PRO A 37 -27.74 -12.53 -13.30
C PRO A 37 -27.98 -11.06 -12.97
N HIS A 38 -29.00 -10.41 -13.55
CA HIS A 38 -29.43 -9.04 -13.29
C HIS A 38 -29.95 -8.80 -11.85
N THR A 39 -30.44 -9.83 -11.16
CA THR A 39 -30.92 -9.67 -9.77
C THR A 39 -29.78 -9.34 -8.80
N TYR A 40 -28.56 -9.81 -9.08
CA TYR A 40 -27.39 -9.47 -8.28
C TYR A 40 -26.93 -8.01 -8.51
N LEU A 41 -27.01 -7.51 -9.73
CA LEU A 41 -26.63 -6.13 -10.08
C LEU A 41 -27.54 -5.10 -9.41
N SER A 42 -28.84 -5.34 -9.33
CA SER A 42 -29.79 -4.43 -8.67
C SER A 42 -29.57 -4.31 -7.16
N THR A 43 -29.15 -5.38 -6.49
CA THR A 43 -28.81 -5.37 -5.06
C THR A 43 -27.47 -4.67 -4.80
N PHE A 44 -26.52 -4.75 -5.74
CA PHE A 44 -25.21 -4.08 -5.63
C PHE A 44 -25.24 -2.60 -5.98
N SER A 45 -26.18 -2.13 -6.79
CA SER A 45 -26.30 -0.70 -7.12
C SER A 45 -26.76 0.17 -5.94
N GLN A 46 -27.33 -0.43 -4.90
CA GLN A 46 -27.93 0.28 -3.77
C GLN A 46 -26.95 0.63 -2.64
N THR A 47 -25.76 0.02 -2.57
CA THR A 47 -24.81 0.26 -1.48
C THR A 47 -23.46 0.75 -2.03
N ARG A 48 -23.28 2.07 -2.08
CA ARG A 48 -22.04 2.72 -2.53
C ARG A 48 -21.24 3.27 -1.37
N THR A 49 -19.92 3.26 -1.55
CA THR A 49 -19.02 4.05 -0.72
C THR A 49 -19.27 5.54 -0.95
N ARG A 50 -19.01 6.37 0.07
CA ARG A 50 -19.18 7.84 -0.03
C ARG A 50 -17.86 8.48 -0.47
N ARG A 51 -17.93 9.46 -1.37
CA ARG A 51 -16.77 10.26 -1.80
C ARG A 51 -16.37 11.28 -0.74
N LEU A 52 -15.52 10.86 0.18
CA LEU A 52 -15.09 11.64 1.33
C LEU A 52 -13.75 12.35 1.09
N PHE A 53 -12.85 11.74 0.32
CA PHE A 53 -11.50 12.25 0.13
C PHE A 53 -11.42 13.37 -0.91
N SER A 54 -10.84 14.50 -0.52
CA SER A 54 -10.32 15.52 -1.43
C SER A 54 -8.92 15.14 -1.92
N MET A 55 -8.37 15.86 -2.90
CA MET A 55 -7.01 15.65 -3.41
C MET A 55 -5.95 15.76 -2.30
N SER A 56 -6.03 16.78 -1.43
CA SER A 56 -5.06 16.98 -0.35
C SER A 56 -5.12 15.88 0.72
N GLN A 57 -6.33 15.41 1.05
CA GLN A 57 -6.51 14.32 2.00
C GLN A 57 -6.02 12.99 1.42
N LEU A 58 -6.24 12.73 0.13
CA LEU A 58 -5.73 11.54 -0.54
C LEU A 58 -4.20 11.58 -0.67
N PHE A 59 -3.64 12.76 -0.94
CA PHE A 59 -2.19 12.95 -0.98
C PHE A 59 -1.55 12.70 0.39
N ALA A 60 -2.13 13.25 1.46
CA ALA A 60 -1.69 12.99 2.83
C ALA A 60 -1.80 11.50 3.19
N PHE A 61 -2.92 10.85 2.82
CA PHE A 61 -3.11 9.40 2.96
C PHE A 61 -1.99 8.60 2.27
N SER A 62 -1.61 8.97 1.04
CA SER A 62 -0.50 8.32 0.33
C SER A 62 0.85 8.57 0.99
N LEU A 63 1.09 9.75 1.54
CA LEU A 63 2.33 10.08 2.26
C LEU A 63 2.48 9.25 3.53
N THR A 64 1.44 9.26 4.38
CA THR A 64 1.44 8.54 5.67
C THR A 64 1.42 7.03 5.47
N TYR A 65 0.72 6.54 4.44
CA TYR A 65 0.67 5.12 4.12
C TYR A 65 2.05 4.52 3.93
N MET A 66 2.90 5.16 3.13
CA MET A 66 4.27 4.70 2.90
C MET A 66 5.16 4.90 4.15
N GLY A 67 5.04 6.02 4.85
CA GLY A 67 5.88 6.35 5.98
C GLY A 67 7.37 6.09 5.71
N THR A 68 7.88 6.53 4.54
CA THR A 68 9.14 6.05 3.96
C THR A 68 10.35 6.36 4.84
N TRP A 69 10.48 7.60 5.28
CA TRP A 69 11.62 7.98 6.12
C TRP A 69 11.50 7.39 7.53
N GLU A 70 10.28 7.15 8.03
CA GLU A 70 10.02 6.45 9.29
C GLU A 70 10.39 4.96 9.19
N ALA A 71 10.06 4.31 8.10
CA ALA A 71 10.37 2.90 7.89
C ALA A 71 11.88 2.63 7.84
N TRP A 72 12.67 3.57 7.31
CA TRP A 72 14.12 3.44 7.26
C TRP A 72 14.79 3.51 8.63
N HIS A 73 14.21 4.20 9.59
CA HIS A 73 14.74 4.25 10.96
C HIS A 73 14.70 2.90 11.70
N GLN A 74 14.04 1.90 11.14
CA GLN A 74 14.03 0.54 11.70
C GLN A 74 15.14 -0.35 11.16
N SER A 75 15.78 0.05 10.06
CA SER A 75 16.83 -0.71 9.39
C SER A 75 18.02 0.21 9.16
N ILE A 76 18.97 0.21 10.10
CA ILE A 76 20.24 0.96 9.91
C ILE A 76 21.12 0.14 8.96
N TYR A 77 20.82 0.19 7.68
CA TYR A 77 21.71 -0.26 6.61
C TYR A 77 22.17 0.96 5.83
N SER A 78 23.44 0.98 5.40
CA SER A 78 23.97 2.03 4.53
C SER A 78 23.18 2.05 3.21
N PRO A 79 22.27 3.01 3.00
CA PRO A 79 21.46 3.02 1.80
C PRO A 79 22.26 3.65 0.67
N CYS A 80 22.34 2.97 -0.44
CA CYS A 80 22.87 3.54 -1.65
C CYS A 80 21.95 4.65 -2.16
N ILE A 81 22.45 5.89 -2.20
CA ILE A 81 21.75 7.09 -2.67
C ILE A 81 21.21 6.92 -4.12
N THR A 82 21.79 6.00 -4.89
CA THR A 82 21.42 5.73 -6.28
C THR A 82 20.07 5.02 -6.46
N ALA A 83 19.49 4.43 -5.43
CA ALA A 83 18.20 3.71 -5.53
C ALA A 83 16.96 4.64 -5.63
N GLY A 84 17.11 5.94 -5.39
CA GLY A 84 15.97 6.87 -5.28
C GLY A 84 15.23 7.19 -6.59
N HIS A 85 15.80 6.97 -7.76
CA HIS A 85 15.18 7.33 -9.04
C HIS A 85 14.34 6.21 -9.67
N ALA A 86 14.66 4.97 -9.39
CA ALA A 86 14.03 3.83 -10.05
C ALA A 86 12.58 3.53 -9.57
N PRO A 87 12.21 3.67 -8.29
CA PRO A 87 10.81 3.53 -7.84
C PRO A 87 9.85 4.57 -8.45
N SER A 88 10.35 5.78 -8.78
CA SER A 88 9.51 6.84 -9.37
C SER A 88 9.03 6.51 -10.78
N SER A 89 9.78 5.71 -11.56
CA SER A 89 9.30 5.22 -12.87
C SER A 89 8.15 4.21 -12.71
N GLY A 90 8.21 3.34 -11.70
CA GLY A 90 7.13 2.44 -11.32
C GLY A 90 5.87 3.21 -10.94
N ALA A 91 6.01 4.21 -10.07
CA ALA A 91 4.90 5.06 -9.65
C ALA A 91 4.30 5.86 -10.81
N ALA A 92 5.11 6.36 -11.72
CA ALA A 92 4.64 7.05 -12.92
C ALA A 92 3.82 6.11 -13.83
N SER A 93 4.29 4.87 -14.02
CA SER A 93 3.57 3.85 -14.78
C SER A 93 2.22 3.49 -14.15
N ILE A 94 2.19 3.27 -12.83
CA ILE A 94 0.97 2.97 -12.07
C ILE A 94 0.00 4.17 -12.06
N ALA A 95 0.52 5.39 -11.91
CA ALA A 95 -0.28 6.61 -11.97
C ALA A 95 -0.98 6.77 -13.34
N GLU A 96 -0.29 6.45 -14.44
CA GLU A 96 -0.88 6.48 -15.77
C GLU A 96 -2.06 5.50 -15.89
N MET A 97 -1.88 4.25 -15.45
CA MET A 97 -2.94 3.25 -15.44
C MET A 97 -4.10 3.62 -14.50
N SER A 98 -3.81 4.26 -13.38
CA SER A 98 -4.83 4.75 -12.44
C SER A 98 -5.70 5.88 -13.00
N SER A 99 -5.14 6.72 -13.88
CA SER A 99 -5.89 7.74 -14.61
C SER A 99 -6.85 7.12 -15.63
N LEU A 100 -6.45 6.00 -16.23
CA LEU A 100 -7.29 5.27 -17.20
C LEU A 100 -8.50 4.63 -16.50
N GLN A 101 -8.29 3.96 -15.37
CA GLN A 101 -9.34 3.26 -14.62
C GLN A 101 -9.14 3.41 -13.10
N PRO A 102 -9.73 4.46 -12.48
CA PRO A 102 -9.66 4.68 -11.04
C PRO A 102 -10.71 3.84 -10.30
N VAL A 103 -10.49 2.52 -10.22
CA VAL A 103 -11.35 1.56 -9.52
C VAL A 103 -10.62 0.92 -8.35
N ALA A 104 -11.33 0.55 -7.29
CA ALA A 104 -10.73 -0.02 -6.08
C ALA A 104 -9.99 -1.35 -6.31
N GLY A 105 -10.37 -2.11 -7.34
CA GLY A 105 -9.66 -3.31 -7.77
C GLY A 105 -8.29 -3.05 -8.41
N ALA A 106 -8.07 -1.82 -8.90
CA ALA A 106 -6.77 -1.34 -9.39
C ALA A 106 -6.10 -2.25 -10.45
N GLN A 107 -4.92 -2.77 -10.13
CA GLN A 107 -3.98 -3.42 -11.04
C GLN A 107 -4.59 -4.56 -11.84
N TYR A 108 -5.39 -5.44 -11.24
CA TYR A 108 -5.97 -6.58 -11.96
C TYR A 108 -7.05 -6.15 -12.98
N HIS A 109 -7.74 -5.02 -12.75
CA HIS A 109 -8.64 -4.43 -13.75
C HIS A 109 -7.85 -3.89 -14.96
N TRP A 110 -6.72 -3.21 -14.71
CA TRP A 110 -5.87 -2.69 -15.78
C TRP A 110 -5.28 -3.83 -16.61
N THR A 111 -4.80 -4.88 -15.97
CA THR A 111 -4.29 -6.07 -16.67
C THR A 111 -5.37 -6.74 -17.52
N TYR A 112 -6.60 -6.85 -17.02
CA TYR A 112 -7.69 -7.41 -17.81
C TYR A 112 -7.97 -6.63 -19.10
N LEU A 113 -7.81 -5.30 -19.04
CA LEU A 113 -8.00 -4.41 -20.19
C LEU A 113 -6.81 -4.42 -21.16
N LEU A 114 -5.58 -4.35 -20.63
CA LEU A 114 -4.35 -4.05 -21.39
C LEU A 114 -3.63 -5.32 -21.88
N ALA A 115 -3.78 -6.44 -21.18
CA ALA A 115 -3.11 -7.68 -21.57
C ALA A 115 -3.75 -8.31 -22.83
N PRO A 116 -2.97 -9.09 -23.61
CA PRO A 116 -3.48 -9.82 -24.75
C PRO A 116 -4.68 -10.71 -24.38
N LYS A 117 -5.73 -10.68 -25.19
CA LYS A 117 -7.02 -11.37 -24.90
C LYS A 117 -6.88 -12.87 -24.63
N SER A 118 -5.84 -13.52 -25.17
CA SER A 118 -5.57 -14.96 -24.97
C SER A 118 -5.19 -15.31 -23.53
N VAL A 119 -4.59 -14.39 -22.79
CA VAL A 119 -4.04 -14.63 -21.44
C VAL A 119 -4.56 -13.66 -20.37
N ASN A 120 -5.31 -12.62 -20.74
CA ASN A 120 -5.74 -11.55 -19.84
C ASN A 120 -6.47 -12.06 -18.59
N ARG A 121 -7.38 -13.06 -18.73
CA ARG A 121 -8.10 -13.65 -17.60
C ARG A 121 -7.16 -14.32 -16.60
N PHE A 122 -6.20 -15.08 -17.11
CA PHE A 122 -5.22 -15.76 -16.25
C PHE A 122 -4.30 -14.77 -15.55
N MET A 123 -3.73 -13.81 -16.29
CA MET A 123 -2.87 -12.77 -15.74
C MET A 123 -3.60 -11.92 -14.69
N CYS A 124 -4.85 -11.54 -14.98
CA CYS A 124 -5.72 -10.81 -14.07
C CYS A 124 -5.98 -11.60 -12.76
N TYR A 125 -6.27 -12.90 -12.87
CA TYR A 125 -6.54 -13.75 -11.70
C TYR A 125 -5.29 -13.95 -10.83
N LEU A 126 -4.15 -14.22 -11.45
CA LEU A 126 -2.86 -14.32 -10.78
C LEU A 126 -2.54 -13.02 -10.04
N GLN A 127 -2.71 -11.88 -10.71
CA GLN A 127 -2.44 -10.57 -10.16
C GLN A 127 -3.39 -10.20 -9.01
N GLY A 128 -4.68 -10.52 -9.12
CA GLY A 128 -5.64 -10.27 -8.05
C GLY A 128 -5.23 -10.95 -6.74
N TRP A 129 -4.79 -12.20 -6.80
CA TRP A 129 -4.26 -12.93 -5.65
C TRP A 129 -2.92 -12.39 -5.17
N ALA A 130 -1.99 -12.10 -6.08
CA ALA A 130 -0.69 -11.52 -5.72
C ALA A 130 -0.86 -10.17 -4.99
N SER A 131 -1.68 -9.26 -5.54
CA SER A 131 -2.00 -7.98 -4.90
C SER A 131 -2.63 -8.20 -3.52
N TRP A 132 -3.62 -9.08 -3.41
CA TRP A 132 -4.34 -9.29 -2.16
C TRP A 132 -3.44 -9.88 -1.07
N PHE A 133 -2.65 -10.92 -1.34
CA PHE A 133 -1.70 -11.47 -0.40
C PHE A 133 -0.62 -10.43 -0.02
N GLY A 134 -0.12 -9.70 -1.01
CA GLY A 134 0.87 -8.64 -0.80
C GLY A 134 0.37 -7.55 0.14
N TYR A 135 -0.84 -7.05 -0.08
CA TYR A 135 -1.43 -6.00 0.75
C TYR A 135 -1.82 -6.47 2.16
N VAL A 136 -2.28 -7.72 2.33
CA VAL A 136 -2.53 -8.30 3.67
C VAL A 136 -1.22 -8.45 4.44
N ALA A 137 -0.16 -8.90 3.79
CA ALA A 137 1.17 -8.98 4.40
C ALA A 137 1.75 -7.59 4.69
N LEU A 138 1.54 -6.61 3.80
CA LEU A 138 1.96 -5.22 4.03
C LEU A 138 1.30 -4.64 5.28
N LEU A 139 -0.01 -4.83 5.46
CA LEU A 139 -0.71 -4.43 6.67
C LEU A 139 -0.12 -5.09 7.92
N ALA A 140 0.23 -6.38 7.85
CA ALA A 140 0.86 -7.08 8.97
C ALA A 140 2.26 -6.52 9.28
N GLY A 141 3.05 -6.19 8.26
CA GLY A 141 4.36 -5.55 8.40
C GLY A 141 4.26 -4.18 9.08
N VAL A 142 3.34 -3.32 8.61
CA VAL A 142 3.11 -1.98 9.20
C VAL A 142 2.61 -2.08 10.64
N ALA A 143 1.73 -3.03 10.94
CA ALA A 143 1.23 -3.26 12.31
C ALA A 143 2.33 -3.74 13.26
N ASN A 144 3.18 -4.68 12.82
CA ASN A 144 4.37 -5.12 13.58
C ASN A 144 5.34 -3.96 13.84
N THR A 145 5.64 -3.18 12.81
CA THR A 145 6.47 -1.98 12.88
C THR A 145 5.98 -1.03 13.98
N THR A 146 4.70 -0.72 13.99
CA THR A 146 4.10 0.19 14.96
C THR A 146 4.11 -0.38 16.38
N ALA A 147 3.95 -1.69 16.52
CA ALA A 147 4.06 -2.37 17.82
C ALA A 147 5.48 -2.34 18.36
N ILE A 148 6.49 -2.66 17.54
CA ILE A 148 7.91 -2.61 17.91
C ILE A 148 8.32 -1.19 18.34
N GLN A 149 7.85 -0.14 17.64
CA GLN A 149 8.10 1.25 18.01
C GLN A 149 7.53 1.58 19.39
N LEU A 150 6.31 1.10 19.71
CA LEU A 150 5.71 1.29 21.02
C LEU A 150 6.46 0.53 22.12
N GLU A 151 6.84 -0.74 21.86
CA GLU A 151 7.67 -1.51 22.78
C GLU A 151 9.00 -0.82 23.07
N GLY A 152 9.61 -0.21 22.03
CA GLY A 152 10.82 0.59 22.18
C GLY A 152 10.61 1.80 23.11
N ILE A 153 9.48 2.51 23.01
CA ILE A 153 9.13 3.61 23.93
C ILE A 153 9.00 3.08 25.37
N ILE A 154 8.32 1.96 25.54
CA ILE A 154 8.09 1.36 26.86
C ILE A 154 9.42 0.92 27.46
N GLN A 155 10.25 0.16 26.74
CA GLN A 155 11.55 -0.29 27.20
C GLN A 155 12.49 0.86 27.54
N PHE A 156 12.52 1.89 26.70
CA PHE A 156 13.35 3.08 26.92
C PHE A 156 12.99 3.82 28.21
N ASN A 157 11.71 3.82 28.59
CA ASN A 157 11.25 4.51 29.80
C ASN A 157 11.20 3.60 31.04
N HIS A 158 11.10 2.28 30.87
CA HIS A 158 10.97 1.29 31.92
C HIS A 158 12.03 0.19 31.78
N GLU A 159 13.13 0.30 32.49
CA GLU A 159 14.30 -0.61 32.40
C GLU A 159 13.97 -2.09 32.72
N ASN A 160 12.93 -2.35 33.50
CA ASN A 160 12.48 -3.70 33.83
C ASN A 160 11.62 -4.35 32.75
N TYR A 161 11.25 -3.62 31.69
CA TYR A 161 10.45 -4.16 30.61
C TYR A 161 11.36 -4.83 29.57
N VAL A 162 11.13 -6.12 29.37
CA VAL A 162 11.81 -6.91 28.32
C VAL A 162 10.81 -7.22 27.23
N PRO A 163 10.98 -6.68 26.02
CA PRO A 163 10.12 -7.01 24.88
C PRO A 163 10.12 -8.50 24.58
N GLY A 164 8.97 -9.03 24.19
CA GLY A 164 8.82 -10.44 23.85
C GLY A 164 7.76 -10.63 22.77
N GLY A 165 7.90 -11.66 21.95
CA GLY A 165 7.04 -11.89 20.78
C GLY A 165 5.54 -11.92 21.09
N TRP A 166 5.12 -12.36 22.28
CA TRP A 166 3.73 -12.31 22.69
C TRP A 166 3.25 -10.88 23.00
N HIS A 167 4.13 -10.01 23.53
CA HIS A 167 3.83 -8.60 23.74
C HIS A 167 3.51 -7.93 22.40
N THR A 168 4.40 -8.09 21.41
CA THR A 168 4.22 -7.58 20.05
C THR A 168 2.88 -8.06 19.47
N SER A 169 2.55 -9.35 19.59
CA SER A 169 1.30 -9.90 19.09
C SER A 169 0.07 -9.26 19.76
N VAL A 170 0.08 -9.10 21.08
CA VAL A 170 -1.02 -8.48 21.83
C VAL A 170 -1.19 -7.01 21.44
N ILE A 171 -0.08 -6.26 21.33
CA ILE A 171 -0.11 -4.86 20.90
C ILE A 171 -0.69 -4.74 19.48
N VAL A 172 -0.25 -5.58 18.54
CA VAL A 172 -0.79 -5.60 17.18
C VAL A 172 -2.30 -5.86 17.19
N ILE A 173 -2.77 -6.86 17.91
CA ILE A 173 -4.21 -7.17 18.02
C ILE A 173 -4.97 -5.97 18.58
N ALA A 174 -4.46 -5.34 19.64
CA ALA A 174 -5.08 -4.16 20.24
C ALA A 174 -5.15 -2.98 19.24
N LEU A 175 -4.06 -2.73 18.51
CA LEU A 175 -4.02 -1.72 17.45
C LEU A 175 -5.05 -1.99 16.37
N LEU A 176 -5.14 -3.22 15.86
CA LEU A 176 -6.09 -3.60 14.82
C LEU A 176 -7.54 -3.52 15.29
N VAL A 177 -7.84 -3.83 16.54
CA VAL A 177 -9.18 -3.67 17.12
C VAL A 177 -9.56 -2.18 17.18
N VAL A 178 -8.67 -1.33 17.68
CA VAL A 178 -8.94 0.12 17.79
C VAL A 178 -9.05 0.76 16.40
N LEU A 179 -8.05 0.57 15.54
CA LEU A 179 -8.01 1.21 14.23
C LEU A 179 -9.01 0.61 13.25
N GLY A 180 -9.27 -0.70 13.33
CA GLY A 180 -10.35 -1.35 12.62
C GLY A 180 -11.71 -0.82 13.07
N GLY A 181 -11.90 -0.61 14.36
CA GLY A 181 -13.07 0.06 14.93
C GLY A 181 -13.25 1.48 14.37
N LEU A 182 -12.21 2.29 14.32
CA LEU A 182 -12.25 3.62 13.70
C LEU A 182 -12.63 3.54 12.21
N ASN A 183 -12.07 2.61 11.45
CA ASN A 183 -12.42 2.38 10.04
C ASN A 183 -13.90 1.96 9.87
N MET A 184 -14.45 1.18 10.80
CA MET A 184 -15.83 0.70 10.70
C MET A 184 -16.86 1.72 11.15
N TYR A 185 -16.62 2.43 12.25
CA TYR A 185 -17.63 3.23 12.93
C TYR A 185 -17.48 4.74 12.69
N THR A 186 -16.27 5.24 12.48
CA THR A 186 -15.95 6.67 12.36
C THR A 186 -15.23 7.04 11.07
N PHE A 187 -15.42 6.28 10.01
CA PHE A 187 -14.70 6.42 8.74
C PHE A 187 -14.74 7.85 8.15
N ARG A 188 -15.78 8.62 8.46
CA ARG A 188 -15.87 10.04 8.03
C ARG A 188 -14.74 10.92 8.58
N LEU A 189 -14.12 10.52 9.69
CA LEU A 189 -12.99 11.22 10.31
C LEU A 189 -11.65 10.81 9.69
N VAL A 190 -11.58 9.63 9.06
CA VAL A 190 -10.32 9.10 8.48
C VAL A 190 -9.64 10.10 7.54
N PRO A 191 -10.32 10.77 6.58
CA PRO A 191 -9.67 11.76 5.73
C PRO A 191 -9.02 12.93 6.49
N TRP A 192 -9.57 13.31 7.64
CA TRP A 192 -9.03 14.38 8.49
C TRP A 192 -7.89 13.88 9.37
N ILE A 193 -7.98 12.67 9.89
CA ILE A 193 -6.89 12.02 10.63
C ILE A 193 -5.68 11.86 9.72
N GLU A 194 -5.87 11.40 8.48
CA GLU A 194 -4.79 11.26 7.50
C GLU A 194 -4.19 12.61 7.10
N LEU A 195 -5.00 13.65 6.95
CA LEU A 195 -4.49 15.00 6.69
C LEU A 195 -3.63 15.51 7.85
N THR A 196 -4.08 15.30 9.08
CA THR A 196 -3.30 15.65 10.28
C THR A 196 -2.03 14.80 10.38
N GLY A 197 -2.14 13.50 10.11
CA GLY A 197 -0.99 12.59 10.02
C GLY A 197 0.04 13.06 8.99
N GLY A 198 -0.40 13.47 7.80
CA GLY A 198 0.49 14.02 6.77
C GLY A 198 1.20 15.31 7.19
N VAL A 199 0.51 16.20 7.92
CA VAL A 199 1.14 17.41 8.49
C VAL A 199 2.17 17.02 9.54
N LEU A 200 1.84 16.08 10.45
CA LEU A 200 2.77 15.58 11.45
C LEU A 200 3.97 14.85 10.84
N HIS A 201 3.77 14.08 9.76
CA HIS A 201 4.81 13.40 9.01
C HIS A 201 5.89 14.41 8.53
N VAL A 202 5.46 15.51 7.90
CA VAL A 202 6.38 16.56 7.44
C VAL A 202 7.00 17.34 8.60
N ALA A 203 6.21 17.68 9.61
CA ALA A 203 6.70 18.43 10.77
C ALA A 203 7.74 17.63 11.57
N ASN A 204 7.49 16.33 11.79
CA ASN A 204 8.45 15.42 12.42
C ASN A 204 9.73 15.30 11.61
N TRP A 205 9.61 15.16 10.29
CA TRP A 205 10.77 15.10 9.40
C TRP A 205 11.66 16.34 9.55
N VAL A 206 11.07 17.54 9.53
CA VAL A 206 11.82 18.78 9.76
C VAL A 206 12.47 18.79 11.15
N ALA A 207 11.74 18.37 12.19
CA ALA A 207 12.26 18.30 13.54
C ALA A 207 13.46 17.36 13.66
N PHE A 208 13.38 16.15 13.07
CA PHE A 208 14.50 15.20 13.05
C PHE A 208 15.72 15.76 12.34
N ILE A 209 15.55 16.37 11.15
CA ILE A 209 16.65 16.98 10.41
C ILE A 209 17.33 18.07 11.25
N VAL A 210 16.54 18.97 11.86
CA VAL A 210 17.09 20.05 12.68
C VAL A 210 17.83 19.51 13.91
N ILE A 211 17.26 18.53 14.60
CA ILE A 211 17.90 17.90 15.77
C ILE A 211 19.25 17.30 15.38
N PHE A 212 19.30 16.45 14.36
CA PHE A 212 20.53 15.78 13.96
C PHE A 212 21.55 16.74 13.34
N ALA A 213 21.11 17.70 12.53
CA ALA A 213 22.01 18.68 11.92
C ALA A 213 22.62 19.66 12.93
N VAL A 214 21.91 19.99 14.03
CA VAL A 214 22.36 20.97 15.01
C VAL A 214 23.08 20.33 16.19
N MET A 215 22.56 19.20 16.67
CA MET A 215 22.99 18.57 17.93
C MET A 215 23.81 17.30 17.71
N GLY A 216 23.70 16.64 16.55
CA GLY A 216 24.39 15.38 16.27
C GLY A 216 25.90 15.54 16.12
N PRO A 217 26.69 14.51 16.50
CA PRO A 217 28.10 14.45 16.18
C PRO A 217 28.25 14.42 14.65
N ARG A 218 29.35 14.96 14.13
CA ARG A 218 29.57 15.01 12.69
C ARG A 218 30.63 13.97 12.30
N HIS A 219 30.23 13.04 11.43
CA HIS A 219 31.16 12.20 10.70
C HIS A 219 31.63 12.90 9.43
N ASP A 220 32.77 12.48 8.91
CA ASP A 220 33.26 12.95 7.61
C ASP A 220 32.24 12.56 6.51
N PRO A 221 31.91 13.45 5.57
CA PRO A 221 31.02 13.13 4.45
C PRO A 221 31.49 11.92 3.61
N GLU A 222 32.76 11.57 3.64
CA GLU A 222 33.28 10.35 3.00
C GLU A 222 32.60 9.08 3.49
N PHE A 223 32.18 9.03 4.76
CA PHE A 223 31.42 7.93 5.33
C PHE A 223 30.14 7.57 4.53
N LEU A 224 29.46 8.55 3.95
CA LEU A 224 28.24 8.32 3.15
C LEU A 224 28.49 7.57 1.83
N PHE A 225 29.71 7.70 1.28
CA PHE A 225 29.99 7.24 -0.08
C PHE A 225 30.95 6.06 -0.15
N PHE A 226 31.83 5.91 0.83
CA PHE A 226 32.94 4.97 0.78
C PHE A 226 32.93 3.91 1.86
N ASP A 227 32.30 4.16 3.01
CA ASP A 227 32.15 3.15 4.06
C ASP A 227 30.95 2.26 3.79
N SER A 228 31.18 0.98 3.63
CA SER A 228 30.13 -0.01 3.44
C SER A 228 30.14 -1.04 4.56
N THR A 229 29.01 -1.20 5.26
CA THR A 229 28.77 -2.36 6.09
C THR A 229 28.32 -3.51 5.21
N THR A 230 28.98 -4.66 5.31
CA THR A 230 28.77 -5.77 4.38
C THR A 230 27.80 -6.84 4.90
N SER A 231 27.32 -6.72 6.13
CA SER A 231 26.41 -7.70 6.77
C SER A 231 26.88 -9.16 6.61
N GLY A 232 28.21 -9.38 6.69
CA GLY A 232 28.84 -10.68 6.48
C GLY A 232 29.20 -11.01 5.01
N TRP A 233 28.73 -10.25 4.02
CA TRP A 233 29.07 -10.42 2.59
C TRP A 233 30.42 -9.75 2.22
N VAL A 234 31.42 -9.86 3.12
CA VAL A 234 32.73 -9.19 2.99
C VAL A 234 33.43 -9.52 1.66
N ASP A 235 33.40 -10.80 1.27
CA ASP A 235 34.05 -11.26 0.04
C ASP A 235 33.26 -10.94 -1.24
N ARG A 236 32.03 -10.37 -1.10
CA ARG A 236 31.14 -10.11 -2.22
C ARG A 236 30.45 -8.75 -2.10
N PRO A 237 31.17 -7.64 -2.22
CA PRO A 237 30.66 -6.28 -2.02
C PRO A 237 29.52 -5.93 -3.00
N VAL A 238 29.53 -6.50 -4.21
CA VAL A 238 28.46 -6.31 -5.19
C VAL A 238 27.12 -6.86 -4.67
N VAL A 239 27.13 -8.04 -4.03
CA VAL A 239 25.90 -8.62 -3.42
C VAL A 239 25.42 -7.75 -2.28
N SER A 240 26.32 -7.31 -1.39
CA SER A 240 26.00 -6.39 -0.29
C SER A 240 25.34 -5.11 -0.78
N TRP A 241 25.85 -4.52 -1.87
CA TRP A 241 25.30 -3.32 -2.47
C TRP A 241 23.87 -3.53 -3.00
N HIS A 242 23.60 -4.64 -3.68
CA HIS A 242 22.26 -4.96 -4.17
C HIS A 242 21.28 -5.22 -3.02
N LEU A 243 21.71 -5.88 -1.94
CA LEU A 243 20.89 -6.12 -0.75
C LEU A 243 20.56 -4.80 -0.02
N GLY A 244 21.50 -3.86 0.05
CA GLY A 244 21.25 -2.50 0.52
C GLY A 244 20.14 -1.80 -0.29
N ALA A 245 20.17 -1.91 -1.63
CA ALA A 245 19.13 -1.38 -2.50
C ALA A 245 17.76 -2.04 -2.23
N VAL A 246 17.71 -3.36 -1.95
CA VAL A 246 16.47 -4.08 -1.58
C VAL A 246 15.88 -3.57 -0.27
N ALA A 247 16.70 -3.30 0.75
CA ALA A 247 16.22 -2.79 2.04
C ALA A 247 15.45 -1.47 1.90
N LEU A 248 15.81 -0.64 0.91
CA LEU A 248 15.10 0.60 0.63
C LEU A 248 13.71 0.40 0.00
N THR A 249 13.49 -0.73 -0.67
CA THR A 249 12.23 -0.98 -1.39
C THR A 249 11.05 -1.16 -0.47
N TRP A 250 11.24 -1.74 0.72
CA TRP A 250 10.20 -1.89 1.71
C TRP A 250 9.52 -0.55 2.03
N ALA A 251 10.32 0.46 2.34
CA ALA A 251 9.85 1.79 2.69
C ALA A 251 9.18 2.56 1.54
N LEU A 252 9.36 2.13 0.31
CA LEU A 252 8.74 2.70 -0.89
C LEU A 252 7.62 1.79 -1.44
N THR A 253 7.32 0.67 -0.79
CA THR A 253 6.25 -0.25 -1.21
C THR A 253 4.89 0.29 -0.77
N GLY A 254 3.85 0.05 -1.59
CA GLY A 254 2.49 0.49 -1.28
C GLY A 254 2.16 1.93 -1.70
N PHE A 255 3.01 2.57 -2.51
CA PHE A 255 2.76 3.91 -3.08
C PHE A 255 1.45 3.99 -3.87
N ASP A 256 0.95 2.88 -4.36
CA ASP A 256 -0.28 2.72 -5.11
C ASP A 256 -1.53 2.55 -4.23
N SER A 257 -1.40 2.54 -2.90
CA SER A 257 -2.49 2.35 -1.94
C SER A 257 -3.67 3.30 -2.12
N ALA A 258 -3.40 4.53 -2.58
CA ALA A 258 -4.43 5.54 -2.87
C ALA A 258 -5.44 5.09 -3.93
N ILE A 259 -5.07 4.16 -4.83
CA ILE A 259 -5.99 3.69 -5.87
C ILE A 259 -7.16 2.89 -5.29
N HIS A 260 -6.95 2.14 -4.21
CA HIS A 260 -8.01 1.39 -3.56
C HIS A 260 -9.06 2.30 -2.90
N MET A 261 -8.71 3.59 -2.69
CA MET A 261 -9.61 4.64 -2.20
C MET A 261 -10.28 5.43 -3.35
N SER A 262 -10.07 5.06 -4.61
CA SER A 262 -10.56 5.81 -5.78
C SER A 262 -12.07 5.97 -5.80
N GLU A 263 -12.84 4.95 -5.41
CA GLU A 263 -14.30 4.99 -5.37
C GLU A 263 -14.83 5.91 -4.24
N GLU A 264 -13.98 6.26 -3.27
CA GLU A 264 -14.25 7.20 -2.17
C GLU A 264 -13.61 8.58 -2.38
N THR A 265 -12.99 8.82 -3.54
CA THR A 265 -12.26 10.04 -3.86
C THR A 265 -13.05 10.92 -4.83
N LYS A 266 -13.06 12.23 -4.55
CA LYS A 266 -13.63 13.23 -5.46
C LYS A 266 -12.68 13.44 -6.64
N LYS A 267 -13.22 13.46 -7.88
CA LYS A 267 -12.45 13.61 -9.13
C LYS A 267 -11.29 12.60 -9.22
N ALA A 268 -11.59 11.31 -9.01
CA ALA A 268 -10.60 10.24 -8.89
C ALA A 268 -9.66 10.16 -10.11
N LYS A 269 -10.14 10.35 -11.34
CA LYS A 269 -9.32 10.34 -12.58
C LYS A 269 -8.12 11.29 -12.54
N SER A 270 -8.23 12.41 -11.85
CA SER A 270 -7.15 13.40 -11.74
C SER A 270 -6.47 13.39 -10.36
N ALA A 271 -7.21 13.10 -9.29
CA ALA A 271 -6.69 13.13 -7.92
C ALA A 271 -5.79 11.93 -7.62
N VAL A 272 -6.20 10.73 -8.01
CA VAL A 272 -5.47 9.50 -7.69
C VAL A 272 -4.08 9.45 -8.36
N PRO A 273 -3.93 9.65 -9.68
CA PRO A 273 -2.60 9.59 -10.30
C PRO A 273 -1.65 10.65 -9.75
N ARG A 274 -2.15 11.85 -9.45
CA ARG A 274 -1.34 12.91 -8.84
C ARG A 274 -0.93 12.58 -7.41
N ALA A 275 -1.83 11.99 -6.62
CA ALA A 275 -1.50 11.56 -5.26
C ALA A 275 -0.41 10.48 -5.29
N ILE A 276 -0.54 9.45 -6.12
CA ILE A 276 0.45 8.39 -6.29
C ILE A 276 1.81 8.94 -6.70
N PHE A 277 1.85 9.73 -7.78
CA PHE A 277 3.12 10.23 -8.32
C PHE A 277 3.83 11.20 -7.37
N TRP A 278 3.12 12.20 -6.85
CA TRP A 278 3.75 13.21 -6.00
C TRP A 278 4.08 12.71 -4.60
N SER A 279 3.33 11.74 -4.07
CA SER A 279 3.65 11.16 -2.75
C SER A 279 4.95 10.36 -2.77
N ILE A 280 5.20 9.56 -3.80
CA ILE A 280 6.48 8.83 -3.90
C ILE A 280 7.65 9.78 -4.16
N CYS A 281 7.46 10.81 -5.00
CA CYS A 281 8.51 11.80 -5.22
C CYS A 281 8.86 12.54 -3.92
N MET A 282 7.86 13.00 -3.18
CA MET A 282 8.07 13.70 -1.91
C MET A 282 8.70 12.79 -0.85
N ASN A 283 8.14 11.59 -0.64
CA ASN A 283 8.67 10.62 0.32
C ASN A 283 10.10 10.19 -0.05
N GLY A 284 10.39 9.96 -1.33
CA GLY A 284 11.73 9.61 -1.79
C GLY A 284 12.75 10.71 -1.50
N CYS A 285 12.42 11.97 -1.80
CA CYS A 285 13.28 13.11 -1.48
C CYS A 285 13.47 13.27 0.03
N MET A 286 12.38 13.20 0.80
CA MET A 286 12.44 13.31 2.28
C MET A 286 13.32 12.19 2.87
N ALA A 287 13.19 10.97 2.39
CA ALA A 287 13.95 9.83 2.86
C ALA A 287 15.44 9.93 2.54
N ILE A 288 15.82 10.36 1.33
CA ILE A 288 17.24 10.56 0.95
C ILE A 288 17.87 11.61 1.85
N ILE A 289 17.21 12.77 2.03
CA ILE A 289 17.73 13.85 2.88
C ILE A 289 17.84 13.38 4.32
N GLN A 290 16.79 12.75 4.85
CA GLN A 290 16.75 12.25 6.23
C GLN A 290 17.88 11.25 6.48
N MET A 291 18.06 10.28 5.59
CA MET A 291 19.08 9.25 5.75
C MET A 291 20.50 9.83 5.65
N SER A 292 20.73 10.76 4.72
CA SER A 292 22.02 11.44 4.62
C SER A 292 22.38 12.19 5.92
N VAL A 293 21.43 12.97 6.46
CA VAL A 293 21.63 13.70 7.72
C VAL A 293 21.82 12.73 8.89
N PHE A 294 20.99 11.67 8.95
CA PHE A 294 21.06 10.68 10.03
C PHE A 294 22.41 9.97 10.06
N LEU A 295 22.89 9.44 8.92
CA LEU A 295 24.17 8.73 8.84
C LEU A 295 25.37 9.61 9.21
N VAL A 296 25.39 10.87 8.76
CA VAL A 296 26.46 11.81 9.12
C VAL A 296 26.45 12.16 10.60
N SER A 297 25.30 12.03 11.28
CA SER A 297 25.09 12.56 12.62
C SER A 297 24.75 11.49 13.66
N MET A 298 24.76 10.19 13.34
CA MET A 298 24.31 9.13 14.26
C MET A 298 25.31 8.73 15.35
N GLY A 299 26.59 9.12 15.21
CA GLY A 299 27.65 8.67 16.14
C GLY A 299 28.08 7.22 15.89
N PRO A 300 28.75 6.57 16.85
CA PRO A 300 29.22 5.20 16.70
C PRO A 300 28.09 4.20 16.45
N ILE A 301 28.18 3.43 15.37
CA ILE A 301 27.15 2.49 14.94
C ILE A 301 26.96 1.33 15.93
N ASP A 302 28.03 0.90 16.57
CA ASP A 302 28.04 -0.29 17.46
C ASP A 302 27.06 -0.11 18.61
N VAL A 303 27.03 1.10 19.21
CA VAL A 303 26.12 1.44 20.32
C VAL A 303 24.65 1.39 19.88
N ALA A 304 24.39 1.77 18.64
CA ALA A 304 23.02 1.75 18.10
C ALA A 304 22.57 0.32 17.80
N MET A 305 23.45 -0.54 17.30
CA MET A 305 23.11 -1.91 16.87
C MET A 305 22.77 -2.85 18.03
N GLU A 306 23.21 -2.56 19.25
CA GLU A 306 22.86 -3.34 20.46
C GLU A 306 21.46 -3.00 21.01
N ALA A 307 20.85 -1.90 20.57
CA ALA A 307 19.56 -1.44 21.07
C ALA A 307 18.38 -2.15 20.39
N TYR A 308 17.29 -2.37 21.13
CA TYR A 308 16.04 -2.93 20.59
C TYR A 308 15.43 -2.05 19.48
N VAL A 309 15.50 -0.72 19.65
CA VAL A 309 15.15 0.28 18.63
C VAL A 309 16.34 1.22 18.43
N PRO A 310 17.23 0.89 17.47
CA PRO A 310 18.48 1.62 17.25
C PRO A 310 18.31 3.14 17.10
N SER A 311 17.35 3.58 16.31
CA SER A 311 17.16 5.00 16.01
C SER A 311 16.67 5.82 17.21
N LEU A 312 15.93 5.23 18.15
CA LEU A 312 15.55 5.89 19.41
C LEU A 312 16.77 6.12 20.28
N THR A 313 17.68 5.15 20.34
CA THR A 313 18.95 5.27 21.08
C THR A 313 19.84 6.33 20.48
N VAL A 314 19.96 6.38 19.16
CA VAL A 314 20.70 7.45 18.45
C VAL A 314 20.09 8.83 18.73
N LEU A 315 18.76 8.95 18.68
CA LEU A 315 18.05 10.18 19.01
C LEU A 315 18.35 10.63 20.45
N TYR A 316 18.30 9.69 21.40
CA TYR A 316 18.63 10.01 22.80
C TYR A 316 20.08 10.44 22.97
N ASN A 317 21.02 9.74 22.36
CA ASN A 317 22.44 10.11 22.40
C ASN A 317 22.72 11.47 21.78
N THR A 318 21.91 11.88 20.80
CA THR A 318 21.99 13.21 20.18
C THR A 318 21.42 14.30 21.09
N VAL A 319 20.23 14.08 21.63
CA VAL A 319 19.49 15.11 22.41
C VAL A 319 19.94 15.18 23.86
N GLN A 320 20.48 14.08 24.42
CA GLN A 320 20.91 13.92 25.83
C GLN A 320 19.80 14.24 26.85
N ASN A 321 18.54 14.12 26.44
CA ASN A 321 17.37 14.35 27.27
C ASN A 321 16.30 13.27 27.03
N LYS A 322 16.07 12.45 28.06
CA LYS A 322 15.14 11.31 27.99
C LYS A 322 13.71 11.73 27.61
N ASN A 323 13.20 12.80 28.24
CA ASN A 323 11.83 13.25 28.01
C ASN A 323 11.67 13.83 26.59
N ALA A 324 12.66 14.58 26.11
CA ALA A 324 12.63 15.12 24.75
C ALA A 324 12.70 13.99 23.71
N ALA A 325 13.60 13.01 23.87
CA ALA A 325 13.69 11.85 22.98
C ALA A 325 12.38 11.04 22.98
N THR A 326 11.79 10.77 24.15
CA THR A 326 10.49 10.08 24.26
C THR A 326 9.38 10.86 23.54
N THR A 327 9.33 12.19 23.72
CA THR A 327 8.29 13.03 23.09
C THR A 327 8.40 12.98 21.56
N VAL A 328 9.59 13.21 21.01
CA VAL A 328 9.82 13.17 19.55
C VAL A 328 9.50 11.79 18.97
N TRP A 329 9.92 10.71 19.65
CA TRP A 329 9.63 9.37 19.21
C TRP A 329 8.15 8.98 19.33
N THR A 330 7.44 9.54 20.32
CA THR A 330 5.98 9.36 20.46
C THR A 330 5.23 10.03 19.30
N LEU A 331 5.64 11.22 18.88
CA LEU A 331 5.07 11.89 17.70
C LEU A 331 5.33 11.07 16.42
N PHE A 332 6.51 10.49 16.29
CA PHE A 332 6.85 9.55 15.22
C PHE A 332 5.93 8.32 15.24
N TRP A 333 5.69 7.73 16.40
CA TRP A 333 4.77 6.60 16.55
C TRP A 333 3.32 6.95 16.15
N PHE A 334 2.85 8.19 16.41
CA PHE A 334 1.53 8.64 15.95
C PHE A 334 1.41 8.67 14.41
N VAL A 335 2.46 9.00 13.69
CA VAL A 335 2.47 8.92 12.21
C VAL A 335 2.34 7.46 11.77
N SER A 336 3.03 6.53 12.42
CA SER A 336 2.90 5.09 12.16
C SER A 336 1.49 4.56 12.46
N MET A 337 0.79 5.12 13.44
CA MET A 337 -0.63 4.84 13.70
C MET A 337 -1.53 5.28 12.52
N SER A 338 -1.29 6.46 11.94
CA SER A 338 -1.99 6.91 10.73
C SER A 338 -1.71 5.96 9.56
N SER A 339 -0.46 5.53 9.36
CA SER A 339 -0.12 4.53 8.33
C SER A 339 -0.91 3.22 8.50
N ASN A 340 -1.10 2.72 9.71
CA ASN A 340 -1.94 1.55 9.97
C ASN A 340 -3.41 1.81 9.66
N LEU A 341 -3.95 2.97 10.04
CA LEU A 341 -5.33 3.36 9.76
C LEU A 341 -5.58 3.40 8.25
N ALA A 342 -4.67 4.01 7.50
CA ALA A 342 -4.67 4.06 6.05
C ALA A 342 -4.56 2.64 5.43
N SER A 343 -3.69 1.80 5.99
CA SER A 343 -3.48 0.43 5.50
C SER A 343 -4.74 -0.43 5.66
N ILE A 344 -5.41 -0.37 6.81
CA ILE A 344 -6.70 -1.07 7.02
C ILE A 344 -7.75 -0.56 6.01
N ALA A 345 -7.82 0.76 5.79
CA ALA A 345 -8.74 1.33 4.81
C ALA A 345 -8.48 0.80 3.41
N SER A 346 -7.25 0.88 2.91
CA SER A 346 -6.83 0.45 1.57
C SER A 346 -7.05 -1.06 1.36
N VAL A 347 -6.51 -1.90 2.25
CA VAL A 347 -6.56 -3.37 2.12
C VAL A 347 -8.00 -3.89 2.20
N SER A 348 -8.84 -3.28 3.03
CA SER A 348 -10.25 -3.67 3.11
C SER A 348 -11.04 -3.32 1.84
N ARG A 349 -10.71 -2.21 1.15
CA ARG A 349 -11.35 -1.88 -0.14
C ARG A 349 -10.87 -2.79 -1.26
N LEU A 350 -9.58 -3.13 -1.28
CA LEU A 350 -9.07 -4.17 -2.19
C LEU A 350 -9.76 -5.51 -1.94
N SER A 351 -9.88 -5.94 -0.69
CA SER A 351 -10.54 -7.20 -0.32
C SER A 351 -12.02 -7.21 -0.73
N TRP A 352 -12.70 -6.10 -0.51
CA TRP A 352 -14.08 -5.90 -0.95
C TRP A 352 -14.23 -5.95 -2.47
N ALA A 353 -13.37 -5.25 -3.20
CA ALA A 353 -13.37 -5.25 -4.66
C ALA A 353 -13.06 -6.64 -5.21
N TRP A 354 -12.07 -7.34 -4.65
CA TRP A 354 -11.71 -8.69 -5.05
C TRP A 354 -12.82 -9.72 -4.77
N ALA A 355 -13.59 -9.54 -3.67
CA ALA A 355 -14.78 -10.35 -3.39
C ALA A 355 -15.94 -10.04 -4.35
N ARG A 356 -16.14 -8.76 -4.69
CA ARG A 356 -17.15 -8.31 -5.67
C ARG A 356 -16.88 -8.90 -7.06
N ASP A 357 -15.62 -9.04 -7.42
CA ASP A 357 -15.17 -9.58 -8.70
C ASP A 357 -14.98 -11.12 -8.68
N GLY A 358 -15.38 -11.79 -7.59
CA GLY A 358 -15.42 -13.26 -7.50
C GLY A 358 -14.07 -13.92 -7.19
N GLY A 359 -13.06 -13.17 -6.75
CA GLY A 359 -11.80 -13.73 -6.26
C GLY A 359 -11.89 -14.24 -4.83
N LEU A 360 -12.61 -13.53 -3.97
CA LEU A 360 -12.95 -13.96 -2.61
C LEU A 360 -14.45 -14.32 -2.53
N PRO A 361 -14.88 -15.02 -1.46
CA PRO A 361 -16.30 -15.28 -1.23
C PRO A 361 -17.13 -13.99 -1.24
N ILE A 362 -18.26 -13.99 -1.94
CA ILE A 362 -19.17 -12.85 -2.10
C ILE A 362 -19.63 -12.26 -0.77
N TYR A 363 -19.57 -13.03 0.30
CA TYR A 363 -19.86 -12.59 1.68
C TYR A 363 -19.07 -11.35 2.07
N PHE A 364 -17.83 -11.19 1.59
CA PHE A 364 -16.97 -10.06 1.88
C PHE A 364 -17.21 -8.84 0.96
N ALA A 365 -18.03 -8.98 -0.08
CA ALA A 365 -18.45 -7.87 -0.92
C ALA A 365 -19.54 -6.99 -0.31
N TYR A 366 -19.95 -7.27 0.93
CA TYR A 366 -21.00 -6.53 1.62
C TYR A 366 -20.53 -5.13 2.07
N ILE A 367 -21.33 -4.11 1.78
CA ILE A 367 -21.20 -2.74 2.31
C ILE A 367 -22.32 -2.47 3.29
N ASP A 368 -22.00 -1.89 4.45
CA ASP A 368 -22.99 -1.47 5.43
C ASP A 368 -23.83 -0.30 4.87
N PRO A 369 -25.16 -0.42 4.78
CA PRO A 369 -26.01 0.60 4.16
C PRO A 369 -26.09 1.91 4.95
N LYS A 370 -25.79 1.90 6.26
CA LYS A 370 -25.82 3.11 7.11
C LYS A 370 -24.50 3.87 7.04
N ARG A 371 -23.37 3.16 7.07
CA ARG A 371 -22.03 3.74 7.15
C ARG A 371 -21.32 3.82 5.81
N HIS A 372 -21.75 3.03 4.83
CA HIS A 372 -21.14 2.91 3.51
C HIS A 372 -19.67 2.43 3.55
N VAL A 373 -19.38 1.48 4.44
CA VAL A 373 -18.05 0.90 4.66
C VAL A 373 -18.13 -0.62 4.47
N PRO A 374 -17.12 -1.27 3.88
CA PRO A 374 -17.06 -2.71 3.70
C PRO A 374 -16.72 -3.44 5.01
N PHE A 375 -17.64 -3.44 5.95
CA PHE A 375 -17.46 -3.90 7.33
C PHE A 375 -16.83 -5.30 7.41
N ARG A 376 -17.35 -6.26 6.62
CA ARG A 376 -16.87 -7.65 6.64
C ARG A 376 -15.47 -7.79 6.08
N ALA A 377 -15.10 -6.96 5.11
CA ALA A 377 -13.74 -6.93 4.58
C ALA A 377 -12.74 -6.33 5.59
N VAL A 378 -13.13 -5.28 6.35
CA VAL A 378 -12.31 -4.74 7.44
C VAL A 378 -12.02 -5.82 8.48
N VAL A 379 -13.06 -6.54 8.94
CA VAL A 379 -12.90 -7.62 9.91
C VAL A 379 -12.03 -8.75 9.37
N LEU A 380 -12.21 -9.15 8.10
CA LEU A 380 -11.35 -10.15 7.45
C LEU A 380 -9.87 -9.74 7.50
N CYS A 381 -9.56 -8.51 7.09
CA CYS A 381 -8.19 -8.01 7.06
C CYS A 381 -7.58 -7.99 8.48
N CYS A 382 -8.32 -7.50 9.47
CA CYS A 382 -7.84 -7.46 10.86
C CYS A 382 -7.59 -8.88 11.42
N ILE A 383 -8.47 -9.85 11.13
CA ILE A 383 -8.29 -11.25 11.58
C ILE A 383 -7.06 -11.87 10.92
N LEU A 384 -6.92 -11.76 9.59
CA LEU A 384 -5.79 -12.35 8.88
C LEU A 384 -4.46 -11.74 9.32
N THR A 385 -4.41 -10.42 9.48
CA THR A 385 -3.25 -9.72 10.01
C THR A 385 -2.91 -10.17 11.42
N SER A 386 -3.91 -10.29 12.30
CA SER A 386 -3.70 -10.81 13.66
C SER A 386 -3.12 -12.23 13.65
N LEU A 387 -3.64 -13.11 12.80
CA LEU A 387 -3.13 -14.48 12.66
C LEU A 387 -1.68 -14.51 12.18
N LEU A 388 -1.31 -13.67 11.20
CA LEU A 388 0.08 -13.56 10.75
C LEU A 388 1.00 -13.05 11.88
N CYS A 389 0.54 -12.09 12.67
CA CYS A 389 1.33 -11.52 13.77
C CYS A 389 1.45 -12.46 14.98
N LEU A 390 0.60 -13.49 15.12
CA LEU A 390 0.79 -14.55 16.13
C LEU A 390 2.07 -15.35 15.94
N LEU A 391 2.65 -15.37 14.74
CA LEU A 391 3.94 -15.99 14.46
C LEU A 391 5.08 -15.40 15.33
N ASN A 392 4.94 -14.16 15.81
CA ASN A 392 5.89 -13.54 16.75
C ASN A 392 6.05 -14.36 18.06
N ILE A 393 5.04 -15.13 18.48
CA ILE A 393 5.06 -15.89 19.73
C ILE A 393 6.06 -17.07 19.66
N GLY A 394 6.20 -17.68 18.49
CA GLY A 394 7.03 -18.87 18.29
C GLY A 394 8.43 -18.62 17.71
N SER A 395 8.74 -17.37 17.36
CA SER A 395 9.97 -16.99 16.67
C SER A 395 10.48 -15.65 17.19
N SER A 396 11.72 -15.28 16.83
CA SER A 396 12.14 -13.90 17.06
C SER A 396 11.30 -12.96 16.21
N THR A 397 10.87 -11.82 16.78
CA THR A 397 10.08 -10.80 16.09
C THR A 397 10.76 -10.34 14.79
N TYR A 398 12.09 -10.33 14.76
CA TYR A 398 12.88 -9.97 13.58
C TYR A 398 12.70 -10.96 12.41
N VAL A 399 12.73 -12.26 12.66
CA VAL A 399 12.54 -13.30 11.62
C VAL A 399 11.14 -13.21 11.03
N VAL A 400 10.14 -13.07 11.88
CA VAL A 400 8.73 -12.92 11.44
C VAL A 400 8.54 -11.65 10.63
N PHE A 401 9.07 -10.54 11.11
CA PHE A 401 9.01 -9.26 10.41
C PHE A 401 9.63 -9.36 9.02
N ASN A 402 10.84 -9.92 8.90
CA ASN A 402 11.52 -10.10 7.62
C ASN A 402 10.74 -11.01 6.66
N ALA A 403 10.16 -12.08 7.15
CA ALA A 403 9.34 -12.99 6.34
C ALA A 403 8.08 -12.28 5.80
N ILE A 404 7.38 -11.54 6.66
CA ILE A 404 6.16 -10.80 6.28
C ILE A 404 6.48 -9.68 5.29
N THR A 405 7.52 -8.90 5.52
CA THR A 405 7.91 -7.78 4.65
C THR A 405 8.43 -8.24 3.30
N SER A 406 9.18 -9.33 3.27
CA SER A 406 9.65 -9.96 2.03
C SER A 406 8.49 -10.51 1.20
N LEU A 407 7.50 -11.15 1.86
CA LEU A 407 6.27 -11.60 1.22
C LEU A 407 5.51 -10.43 0.60
N ALA A 408 5.26 -9.38 1.38
CA ALA A 408 4.54 -8.20 0.94
C ALA A 408 5.22 -7.58 -0.28
N SER A 409 6.53 -7.33 -0.19
CA SER A 409 7.30 -6.72 -1.26
C SER A 409 7.28 -7.57 -2.53
N TRP A 410 7.60 -8.86 -2.44
CA TRP A 410 7.66 -9.71 -3.63
C TRP A 410 6.31 -9.87 -4.32
N ALA A 411 5.24 -10.06 -3.56
CA ALA A 411 3.89 -10.24 -4.10
C ALA A 411 3.39 -8.96 -4.80
N LEU A 412 3.67 -7.78 -4.23
CA LEU A 412 3.33 -6.51 -4.85
C LEU A 412 4.20 -6.22 -6.08
N TYR A 413 5.50 -6.52 -6.04
CA TYR A 413 6.36 -6.40 -7.22
C TYR A 413 5.92 -7.34 -8.35
N LEU A 414 5.45 -8.55 -8.05
CA LEU A 414 4.82 -9.42 -9.05
C LEU A 414 3.58 -8.75 -9.66
N SER A 415 2.72 -8.17 -8.83
CA SER A 415 1.55 -7.44 -9.32
C SER A 415 1.95 -6.26 -10.22
N TYR A 416 2.94 -5.47 -9.82
CA TYR A 416 3.45 -4.36 -10.64
C TYR A 416 4.05 -4.87 -11.96
N ALA A 417 4.85 -5.93 -11.93
CA ALA A 417 5.41 -6.52 -13.14
C ALA A 417 4.33 -6.92 -14.15
N ILE A 418 3.25 -7.56 -13.68
CA ILE A 418 2.15 -8.02 -14.55
C ILE A 418 1.43 -6.82 -15.21
N CYS A 419 1.04 -5.79 -14.46
CA CYS A 419 0.32 -4.67 -15.05
C CYS A 419 1.22 -3.76 -15.90
N ILE A 420 2.47 -3.53 -15.50
CA ILE A 420 3.41 -2.75 -16.30
C ILE A 420 3.76 -3.47 -17.60
N LEU A 421 3.99 -4.79 -17.54
CA LEU A 421 4.19 -5.61 -18.74
C LEU A 421 2.97 -5.51 -19.68
N SER A 422 1.75 -5.61 -19.13
CA SER A 422 0.52 -5.47 -19.91
C SER A 422 0.43 -4.12 -20.60
N MET A 423 0.85 -3.03 -19.91
CA MET A 423 0.90 -1.69 -20.48
C MET A 423 1.97 -1.56 -21.58
N VAL A 424 3.15 -2.15 -21.38
CA VAL A 424 4.22 -2.18 -22.41
C VAL A 424 3.73 -2.91 -23.66
N LEU A 425 3.10 -4.09 -23.50
CA LEU A 425 2.55 -4.87 -24.61
C LEU A 425 1.45 -4.10 -25.35
N ALA A 426 0.51 -3.47 -24.62
CA ALA A 426 -0.53 -2.65 -25.22
C ALA A 426 0.04 -1.46 -26.02
N ARG A 427 1.09 -0.80 -25.54
CA ARG A 427 1.76 0.28 -26.27
C ARG A 427 2.46 -0.21 -27.54
N LEU A 428 3.06 -1.40 -27.50
CA LEU A 428 3.71 -2.00 -28.67
C LEU A 428 2.71 -2.49 -29.71
N GLU A 429 1.55 -3.00 -29.27
CA GLU A 429 0.51 -3.55 -30.16
C GLU A 429 -0.37 -2.45 -30.76
N GLN A 430 -0.84 -1.50 -29.95
CA GLN A 430 -1.82 -0.47 -30.35
C GLN A 430 -1.17 0.87 -30.73
N GLY A 431 0.06 1.14 -30.30
CA GLY A 431 0.79 2.36 -30.64
C GLY A 431 0.03 3.63 -30.29
N ALA A 432 -0.27 4.45 -31.31
CA ALA A 432 -0.99 5.71 -31.17
C ALA A 432 -2.49 5.54 -30.89
N ASP A 433 -3.06 4.38 -31.19
CA ASP A 433 -4.49 4.12 -31.01
C ASP A 433 -4.85 3.74 -29.56
N LEU A 434 -3.82 3.52 -28.69
CA LEU A 434 -4.02 3.23 -27.29
C LEU A 434 -4.66 4.43 -26.58
N GLN A 435 -5.89 4.24 -26.12
CA GLN A 435 -6.59 5.26 -25.35
C GLN A 435 -6.02 5.34 -23.93
N LEU A 436 -5.52 6.50 -23.58
CA LEU A 436 -4.95 6.83 -22.28
C LEU A 436 -5.86 7.76 -21.49
N GLY A 437 -5.66 7.84 -20.18
CA GLY A 437 -6.34 8.79 -19.31
C GLY A 437 -5.82 10.23 -19.46
N ASP A 438 -6.46 11.17 -18.74
CA ASP A 438 -6.07 12.59 -18.74
C ASP A 438 -4.64 12.81 -18.24
N TRP A 439 -4.20 12.01 -17.27
CA TRP A 439 -2.82 11.97 -16.80
C TRP A 439 -2.09 10.83 -17.52
N ASN A 440 -1.15 11.18 -18.40
CA ASN A 440 -0.38 10.20 -19.16
C ASN A 440 1.06 10.65 -19.40
N LEU A 441 1.92 9.70 -19.74
CA LEU A 441 3.36 9.89 -19.95
C LEU A 441 3.69 10.34 -21.40
N GLY A 442 2.70 10.47 -22.24
CA GLY A 442 2.83 10.90 -23.63
C GLY A 442 3.86 10.07 -24.42
N ARG A 443 4.74 10.74 -25.16
CA ARG A 443 5.78 10.10 -26.00
C ARG A 443 6.84 9.34 -25.20
N TYR A 444 7.01 9.63 -23.91
CA TYR A 444 7.98 8.96 -23.05
C TYR A 444 7.42 7.70 -22.37
N GLY A 445 6.12 7.44 -22.52
CA GLY A 445 5.44 6.37 -21.80
C GLY A 445 6.05 4.99 -22.01
N LEU A 446 6.42 4.62 -23.25
CA LEU A 446 7.05 3.32 -23.48
C LEU A 446 8.41 3.21 -22.78
N ALA A 447 9.24 4.26 -22.83
CA ALA A 447 10.55 4.24 -22.17
C ALA A 447 10.44 4.17 -20.65
N VAL A 448 9.52 4.94 -20.06
CA VAL A 448 9.28 4.94 -18.61
C VAL A 448 8.71 3.58 -18.16
N ASN A 449 7.71 3.03 -18.86
CA ASN A 449 7.11 1.75 -18.52
C ASN A 449 8.11 0.60 -18.67
N SER A 450 8.97 0.62 -19.71
CA SER A 450 10.03 -0.38 -19.89
C SER A 450 11.09 -0.28 -18.79
N SER A 451 11.52 0.93 -18.41
CA SER A 451 12.43 1.15 -17.29
C SER A 451 11.83 0.67 -15.96
N ALA A 452 10.54 0.96 -15.72
CA ALA A 452 9.81 0.47 -14.56
C ALA A 452 9.75 -1.06 -14.50
N LEU A 453 9.50 -1.71 -15.64
CA LEU A 453 9.46 -3.17 -15.73
C LEU A 453 10.83 -3.78 -15.42
N VAL A 454 11.89 -3.27 -16.03
CA VAL A 454 13.27 -3.74 -15.78
C VAL A 454 13.63 -3.61 -14.29
N TYR A 455 13.35 -2.46 -13.70
CA TYR A 455 13.56 -2.26 -12.26
C TYR A 455 12.74 -3.23 -11.40
N THR A 456 11.46 -3.42 -11.73
CA THR A 456 10.58 -4.33 -10.99
C THR A 456 11.10 -5.76 -11.04
N LEU A 457 11.51 -6.25 -12.23
CA LEU A 457 12.09 -7.57 -12.40
C LEU A 457 13.43 -7.72 -11.67
N TYR A 458 14.28 -6.69 -11.72
CA TYR A 458 15.54 -6.64 -10.99
C TYR A 458 15.30 -6.81 -9.48
N MET A 459 14.34 -6.10 -8.90
CA MET A 459 14.00 -6.22 -7.48
C MET A 459 13.44 -7.60 -7.13
N MET A 460 12.61 -8.18 -7.98
CA MET A 460 12.07 -9.53 -7.77
C MET A 460 13.16 -10.61 -7.70
N VAL A 461 14.28 -10.41 -8.38
CA VAL A 461 15.43 -11.33 -8.30
C VAL A 461 16.14 -11.20 -6.95
N TRP A 462 16.34 -9.98 -6.44
CA TRP A 462 17.12 -9.74 -5.23
C TRP A 462 16.33 -9.86 -3.93
N LEU A 463 15.00 -9.64 -3.95
CA LEU A 463 14.15 -9.73 -2.75
C LEU A 463 14.24 -11.06 -1.99
N PRO A 464 14.38 -12.25 -2.63
CA PRO A 464 14.51 -13.52 -1.92
C PRO A 464 15.88 -13.80 -1.30
N PHE A 465 16.91 -12.97 -1.59
CA PHE A 465 18.25 -13.19 -1.06
C PHE A 465 18.29 -12.92 0.45
N PRO A 466 19.08 -13.72 1.21
CA PRO A 466 19.29 -13.46 2.64
C PRO A 466 20.08 -12.17 2.84
N SER A 467 19.65 -11.35 3.79
CA SER A 467 20.27 -10.05 4.08
C SER A 467 21.66 -10.18 4.73
N THR A 468 21.92 -11.30 5.40
CA THR A 468 23.17 -11.55 6.13
C THR A 468 23.76 -12.91 5.78
N THR A 469 25.06 -13.09 6.04
CA THR A 469 25.79 -14.37 5.92
C THR A 469 26.71 -14.54 7.13
N PRO A 470 26.92 -15.77 7.67
CA PRO A 470 26.38 -17.05 7.22
C PRO A 470 24.89 -17.17 7.39
N VAL A 471 24.23 -17.95 6.51
CA VAL A 471 22.78 -18.17 6.55
C VAL A 471 22.46 -19.31 7.50
N ASP A 472 21.64 -19.03 8.49
CA ASP A 472 21.06 -20.01 9.41
C ASP A 472 19.53 -19.91 9.46
N ALA A 473 18.85 -20.66 10.32
CA ALA A 473 17.40 -20.62 10.43
C ALA A 473 16.85 -19.26 10.91
N ALA A 474 17.65 -18.47 11.60
CA ALA A 474 17.26 -17.14 12.08
C ALA A 474 17.52 -16.04 11.05
N THR A 475 18.50 -16.21 10.17
CA THR A 475 18.91 -15.23 9.15
C THR A 475 18.41 -15.58 7.76
N MET A 476 17.78 -16.77 7.58
CA MET A 476 17.20 -17.21 6.32
C MET A 476 16.07 -16.29 5.87
N ASN A 477 16.11 -15.89 4.58
CA ASN A 477 14.97 -15.20 3.96
C ASN A 477 13.93 -16.23 3.49
N TYR A 478 12.81 -16.33 4.20
CA TYR A 478 11.72 -17.26 3.88
C TYR A 478 10.84 -16.84 2.70
N CYS A 479 11.17 -15.74 2.03
CA CYS A 479 10.43 -15.21 0.89
C CYS A 479 10.16 -16.26 -0.19
N ALA A 480 11.16 -17.06 -0.57
CA ALA A 480 11.02 -18.07 -1.62
C ALA A 480 9.95 -19.13 -1.30
N ILE A 481 9.86 -19.57 -0.03
CA ILE A 481 8.86 -20.56 0.41
C ILE A 481 7.46 -19.96 0.33
N VAL A 482 7.28 -18.73 0.76
CA VAL A 482 5.98 -18.06 0.76
C VAL A 482 5.54 -17.72 -0.66
N VAL A 483 6.47 -17.29 -1.51
CA VAL A 483 6.23 -17.09 -2.95
C VAL A 483 5.75 -18.39 -3.61
N ALA A 484 6.45 -19.50 -3.34
CA ALA A 484 6.03 -20.81 -3.83
C ALA A 484 4.61 -21.16 -3.40
N PHE A 485 4.25 -20.88 -2.13
CA PHE A 485 2.89 -21.07 -1.63
C PHE A 485 1.86 -20.25 -2.43
N ILE A 486 2.10 -18.93 -2.64
CA ILE A 486 1.18 -18.07 -3.41
C ILE A 486 0.99 -18.62 -4.83
N LEU A 487 2.09 -18.98 -5.50
CA LEU A 487 2.03 -19.50 -6.86
C LEU A 487 1.29 -20.83 -6.91
N VAL A 488 1.65 -21.80 -6.06
CA VAL A 488 0.98 -23.11 -6.00
C VAL A 488 -0.50 -22.95 -5.68
N PHE A 489 -0.85 -22.10 -4.70
CA PHE A 489 -2.24 -21.80 -4.37
C PHE A 489 -2.98 -21.20 -5.58
N THR A 490 -2.43 -20.17 -6.21
CA THR A 490 -3.09 -19.46 -7.31
C THR A 490 -3.22 -20.34 -8.55
N PHE A 491 -2.18 -21.11 -8.90
CA PHE A 491 -2.25 -22.09 -10.00
C PHE A 491 -3.25 -23.21 -9.70
N GLY A 492 -3.23 -23.75 -8.47
CA GLY A 492 -4.19 -24.77 -8.03
C GLY A 492 -5.63 -24.27 -8.14
N MET A 493 -5.92 -23.06 -7.66
CA MET A 493 -7.23 -22.44 -7.78
C MET A 493 -7.60 -22.14 -9.24
N TRP A 494 -6.65 -21.71 -10.06
CA TRP A 494 -6.90 -21.44 -11.47
C TRP A 494 -7.26 -22.71 -12.23
N PHE A 495 -6.45 -23.75 -12.16
CA PHE A 495 -6.69 -25.00 -12.90
C PHE A 495 -7.84 -25.81 -12.32
N GLY A 496 -8.02 -25.80 -10.99
CA GLY A 496 -9.07 -26.54 -10.32
C GLY A 496 -10.46 -25.93 -10.48
N TRP A 497 -10.56 -24.61 -10.51
CA TRP A 497 -11.87 -23.94 -10.49
C TRP A 497 -11.97 -22.71 -11.40
N ALA A 498 -11.09 -21.72 -11.27
CA ALA A 498 -11.29 -20.39 -11.83
C ALA A 498 -11.25 -20.37 -13.38
N ARG A 499 -10.43 -21.20 -13.99
CA ARG A 499 -10.35 -21.31 -15.45
C ARG A 499 -11.72 -21.57 -16.10
N LYS A 500 -12.60 -22.33 -15.42
CA LYS A 500 -13.95 -22.68 -15.94
C LYS A 500 -15.02 -21.73 -15.44
N ASN A 501 -14.92 -21.23 -14.21
CA ASN A 501 -16.03 -20.61 -13.50
C ASN A 501 -15.84 -19.09 -13.27
N TRP A 502 -14.63 -18.57 -13.27
CA TRP A 502 -14.38 -17.16 -13.05
C TRP A 502 -14.48 -16.35 -14.35
N PRO A 503 -15.46 -15.44 -14.50
CA PRO A 503 -15.69 -14.72 -15.75
C PRO A 503 -14.68 -13.60 -16.03
N GLY A 504 -13.93 -13.17 -15.03
CA GLY A 504 -13.14 -11.95 -15.01
C GLY A 504 -13.75 -10.88 -14.10
N PRO A 505 -13.12 -9.71 -13.99
CA PRO A 505 -13.63 -8.60 -13.18
C PRO A 505 -14.94 -8.06 -13.76
N ASN A 506 -15.78 -7.49 -12.91
CA ASN A 506 -17.09 -6.95 -13.31
C ASN A 506 -16.95 -5.63 -14.09
N LEU A 507 -17.08 -5.71 -15.41
CA LEU A 507 -16.90 -4.55 -16.30
C LEU A 507 -18.03 -3.54 -16.18
N THR A 508 -19.25 -3.93 -15.88
CA THR A 508 -20.40 -3.03 -15.72
C THR A 508 -20.19 -2.08 -14.54
N ILE A 509 -19.67 -2.60 -13.43
CA ILE A 509 -19.33 -1.77 -12.26
C ILE A 509 -18.20 -0.82 -12.59
N ARG A 510 -17.17 -1.30 -13.29
CA ARG A 510 -16.06 -0.48 -13.78
C ARG A 510 -16.58 0.71 -14.61
N ASP A 511 -17.38 0.46 -15.62
CA ASP A 511 -17.89 1.50 -16.55
C ASP A 511 -18.74 2.50 -15.79
N TYR A 512 -19.54 2.04 -14.84
CA TYR A 512 -20.32 2.88 -13.97
C TYR A 512 -19.42 3.80 -13.09
N VAL A 513 -18.39 3.26 -12.45
CA VAL A 513 -17.45 4.03 -11.60
C VAL A 513 -16.73 5.08 -12.45
N ILE A 514 -16.27 4.71 -13.66
CA ILE A 514 -15.57 5.60 -14.58
C ILE A 514 -16.47 6.73 -15.07
N ALA A 515 -17.74 6.46 -15.38
CA ALA A 515 -18.68 7.48 -15.84
C ALA A 515 -18.98 8.54 -14.77
N HIS A 516 -18.86 8.18 -13.48
CA HIS A 516 -19.18 9.08 -12.37
C HIS A 516 -17.92 9.58 -11.62
N SER A 517 -16.71 9.20 -12.02
CA SER A 517 -15.44 9.67 -11.44
C SER A 517 -14.94 10.95 -12.11
#